data_9e89a924125ef661fb6d06d25097e831
#
_entry.id   9e89a924125ef661fb6d06d25097e831
#
_cell.length_a   1.000
_cell.length_b   1.000
_cell.length_c   1.000
_cell.angle_alpha   90.00
_cell.angle_beta   90.00
_cell.angle_gamma   90.00
#
_symmetry.space_group_name_H-M   'P 1'
#
loop_
_entity.id
_entity.type
_entity.pdbx_description
1 polymer ?
#
loop_
_entity_poly.entity_id
_entity_poly.type
_entity_poly.pdbx_seq_one_letter_code
_entity_poly.pdbx_strand_id
1 'polypeptide(L)'
;MRKQYEEVLKTFFHKKLFYRRDELGISQEEMAHLLAMGSRSYVDLDHGKSGCSGLTLARFLIYVCEDPLSFLEELRYAFESRDSDAA
;
A
#
# COMPACT_ATOMS: atom_id res chain seq x y z
N MET A 1 0.57 -20.31 -1.99
CA MET A 1 0.54 -19.40 -3.16
C MET A 1 -0.05 -18.05 -2.84
N ARG A 2 -1.32 -18.01 -2.45
CA ARG A 2 -1.99 -16.73 -2.14
C ARG A 2 -1.26 -15.93 -1.06
N LYS A 3 -0.79 -16.60 -0.03
CA LYS A 3 -0.09 -15.96 1.09
C LYS A 3 1.17 -15.22 0.64
N GLN A 4 1.88 -15.77 -0.34
CA GLN A 4 3.09 -15.12 -0.88
C GLN A 4 2.76 -13.80 -1.56
N TYR A 5 1.67 -13.74 -2.30
CA TYR A 5 1.24 -12.51 -2.96
C TYR A 5 0.74 -11.49 -1.93
N GLU A 6 0.12 -11.94 -0.86
CA GLU A 6 -0.28 -11.06 0.23
C GLU A 6 0.94 -10.38 0.86
N GLU A 7 2.04 -11.12 1.05
CA GLU A 7 3.27 -10.55 1.59
C GLU A 7 3.91 -9.57 0.62
N VAL A 8 3.91 -9.87 -0.68
CA VAL A 8 4.41 -8.94 -1.70
C VAL A 8 3.61 -7.65 -1.67
N LEU A 9 2.28 -7.75 -1.66
CA LEU A 9 1.41 -6.58 -1.62
C LEU A 9 1.63 -5.76 -0.35
N LYS A 10 1.74 -6.42 0.79
CA LYS A 10 1.95 -5.77 2.08
C LYS A 10 3.24 -4.93 2.07
N THR A 11 4.34 -5.52 1.63
CA THR A 11 5.63 -4.83 1.56
C THR A 11 5.59 -3.68 0.56
N PHE A 12 5.03 -3.94 -0.61
CA PHE A 12 4.91 -2.93 -1.67
C PHE A 12 4.07 -1.75 -1.22
N PHE A 13 2.89 -2.02 -0.66
CA PHE A 13 1.96 -0.98 -0.23
C PHE A 13 2.55 -0.15 0.91
N HIS A 14 3.21 -0.81 1.85
CA HIS A 14 3.88 -0.13 2.97
C HIS A 14 4.87 0.94 2.47
N LYS A 15 5.69 0.58 1.49
CA LYS A 15 6.67 1.51 0.93
C LYS A 15 6.00 2.66 0.19
N LYS A 16 4.98 2.36 -0.63
CA LYS A 16 4.26 3.38 -1.39
C LYS A 16 3.55 4.36 -0.48
N LEU A 17 2.95 3.84 0.59
CA LEU A 17 2.25 4.66 1.58
C LEU A 17 3.22 5.62 2.27
N PHE A 18 4.38 5.10 2.70
CA PHE A 18 5.39 5.90 3.37
C PHE A 18 5.90 7.03 2.48
N TYR A 19 6.29 6.71 1.24
CA TYR A 19 6.83 7.71 0.33
C TYR A 19 5.77 8.74 -0.04
N ARG A 20 4.53 8.31 -0.25
CA ARG A 20 3.48 9.26 -0.62
C ARG A 20 3.15 10.20 0.53
N ARG A 21 3.10 9.69 1.76
CA ARG A 21 2.86 10.52 2.93
C ARG A 21 3.97 11.57 3.09
N ASP A 22 5.21 11.12 2.88
CA ASP A 22 6.37 12.01 2.95
C ASP A 22 6.30 13.11 1.89
N GLU A 23 5.98 12.73 0.64
CA GLU A 23 5.82 13.70 -0.46
C GLU A 23 4.74 14.74 -0.16
N LEU A 24 3.63 14.30 0.41
CA LEU A 24 2.51 15.19 0.72
C LEU A 24 2.76 16.03 1.98
N GLY A 25 3.71 15.63 2.80
CA GLY A 25 4.01 16.33 4.04
C GLY A 25 2.87 16.31 5.05
N ILE A 26 2.05 15.26 5.04
CA ILE A 26 0.88 15.15 5.91
C ILE A 26 1.14 14.23 7.09
N SER A 27 0.33 14.40 8.14
CA SER A 27 0.42 13.60 9.34
C SER A 27 -0.19 12.21 9.14
N GLN A 28 0.09 11.31 10.08
CA GLN A 28 -0.54 9.99 10.10
C GLN A 28 -2.06 10.11 10.22
N GLU A 29 -2.55 11.05 11.03
CA GLU A 29 -3.98 11.26 11.20
C GLU A 29 -4.65 11.71 9.89
N GLU A 30 -4.00 12.61 9.17
CA GLU A 30 -4.52 13.10 7.90
C GLU A 30 -4.57 11.98 6.86
N MET A 31 -3.52 11.17 6.80
CA MET A 31 -3.52 10.02 5.88
C MET A 31 -4.59 9.00 6.26
N ALA A 32 -4.75 8.72 7.55
CA ALA A 32 -5.79 7.82 8.04
C ALA A 32 -7.18 8.31 7.60
N HIS A 33 -7.40 9.62 7.69
CA HIS A 33 -8.65 10.22 7.25
C HIS A 33 -8.89 10.00 5.75
N LEU A 34 -7.87 10.21 4.93
CA LEU A 34 -7.97 10.00 3.49
C LEU A 34 -8.30 8.54 3.14
N LEU A 35 -7.78 7.62 3.93
CA LEU A 35 -8.02 6.18 3.73
C LEU A 35 -9.27 5.68 4.46
N ALA A 36 -10.00 6.57 5.14
CA ALA A 36 -11.18 6.25 5.93
C ALA A 36 -10.90 5.17 6.99
N MET A 37 -9.78 5.31 7.68
CA MET A 37 -9.32 4.37 8.70
C MET A 37 -9.28 5.03 10.07
N GLY A 38 -9.45 4.22 11.13
CA GLY A 38 -9.14 4.69 12.48
C GLY A 38 -7.64 4.84 12.67
N SER A 39 -7.25 5.71 13.57
CA SER A 39 -5.83 6.02 13.82
C SER A 39 -5.00 4.79 14.18
N ARG A 40 -5.54 3.90 15.00
CA ARG A 40 -4.83 2.71 15.42
C ARG A 40 -4.59 1.74 14.27
N SER A 41 -5.62 1.52 13.46
CA SER A 41 -5.50 0.65 12.28
C SER A 41 -4.48 1.22 11.30
N TYR A 42 -4.47 2.54 11.15
CA TYR A 42 -3.52 3.20 10.27
C TYR A 42 -2.08 3.04 10.77
N VAL A 43 -1.85 3.17 12.06
CA VAL A 43 -0.49 3.02 12.62
C VAL A 43 0.05 1.62 12.31
N ASP A 44 -0.76 0.58 12.46
CA ASP A 44 -0.34 -0.78 12.12
C ASP A 44 -0.02 -0.92 10.64
N LEU A 45 -0.82 -0.31 9.78
CA LEU A 45 -0.58 -0.30 8.34
C LEU A 45 0.72 0.45 8.01
N ASP A 46 0.90 1.63 8.61
CA ASP A 46 2.06 2.48 8.36
C ASP A 46 3.37 1.81 8.80
N HIS A 47 3.31 1.00 9.85
CA HIS A 47 4.48 0.27 10.37
C HIS A 47 4.69 -1.09 9.68
N GLY A 48 3.85 -1.42 8.70
CA GLY A 48 3.99 -2.68 7.98
C GLY A 48 3.55 -3.91 8.77
N LYS A 49 2.80 -3.71 9.86
CA LYS A 49 2.32 -4.81 10.71
C LYS A 49 1.10 -5.51 10.12
N SER A 50 0.27 -4.76 9.40
CA SER A 50 -0.92 -5.31 8.76
C SER A 50 -0.90 -5.04 7.26
N GLY A 51 -1.58 -5.89 6.50
CA GLY A 51 -1.77 -5.67 5.07
C GLY A 51 -2.92 -4.71 4.82
N CYS A 52 -3.06 -4.22 3.59
CA CYS A 52 -4.16 -3.36 3.23
C CYS A 52 -5.37 -4.20 2.79
N SER A 53 -6.56 -3.73 3.18
CA SER A 53 -7.80 -4.31 2.66
C SER A 53 -8.07 -3.78 1.25
N GLY A 54 -9.03 -4.41 0.56
CA GLY A 54 -9.44 -3.92 -0.76
C GLY A 54 -9.93 -2.48 -0.69
N LEU A 55 -10.67 -2.14 0.36
CA LEU A 55 -11.18 -0.77 0.53
C LEU A 55 -10.04 0.23 0.71
N THR A 56 -9.06 -0.11 1.54
CA THR A 56 -7.89 0.76 1.78
C THR A 56 -7.12 0.98 0.48
N LEU A 57 -6.88 -0.09 -0.27
CA LEU A 57 -6.18 0.00 -1.55
C LEU A 57 -6.95 0.87 -2.54
N ALA A 58 -8.26 0.67 -2.63
CA ALA A 58 -9.10 1.47 -3.54
C ALA A 58 -9.05 2.95 -3.17
N ARG A 59 -9.18 3.28 -1.90
CA ARG A 59 -9.12 4.68 -1.46
C ARG A 59 -7.76 5.30 -1.70
N PHE A 60 -6.69 4.52 -1.49
CA PHE A 60 -5.35 5.00 -1.79
C PHE A 60 -5.20 5.37 -3.27
N LEU A 61 -5.65 4.49 -4.15
CA LEU A 61 -5.55 4.72 -5.59
C LEU A 61 -6.39 5.89 -6.06
N ILE A 62 -7.55 6.13 -5.45
CA ILE A 62 -8.46 7.19 -5.85
C ILE A 62 -8.05 8.55 -5.28
N TYR A 63 -7.70 8.61 -4.01
CA TYR A 63 -7.56 9.88 -3.29
C TYR A 63 -6.13 10.26 -2.94
N VAL A 64 -5.20 9.34 -2.95
CA VAL A 64 -3.84 9.57 -2.44
C VAL A 64 -2.79 9.40 -3.51
N CYS A 65 -2.91 8.35 -4.30
CA CYS A 65 -1.90 7.99 -5.29
C CYS A 65 -1.83 9.02 -6.42
N GLU A 66 -0.61 9.46 -6.75
CA GLU A 66 -0.41 10.43 -7.81
C GLU A 66 -0.68 9.83 -9.19
N ASP A 67 -0.20 8.60 -9.42
CA ASP A 67 -0.34 7.93 -10.71
C ASP A 67 -0.75 6.47 -10.49
N PRO A 68 -2.07 6.20 -10.46
CA PRO A 68 -2.57 4.85 -10.24
C PRO A 68 -2.10 3.82 -11.26
N LEU A 69 -1.93 4.23 -12.51
CA LEU A 69 -1.46 3.30 -13.55
C LEU A 69 -0.03 2.84 -13.29
N SER A 70 0.85 3.78 -12.95
CA SER A 70 2.22 3.44 -12.59
C SER A 70 2.26 2.54 -11.35
N PHE A 71 1.43 2.83 -10.37
CA PHE A 71 1.32 2.00 -9.17
C PHE A 71 0.96 0.56 -9.52
N LEU A 72 -0.04 0.38 -10.37
CA LEU A 72 -0.49 -0.95 -10.76
C LEU A 72 0.55 -1.68 -11.61
N GLU A 73 1.26 -0.98 -12.49
CA GLU A 73 2.32 -1.57 -13.29
C GLU A 73 3.49 -2.03 -12.41
N GLU A 74 3.87 -1.21 -11.44
CA GLU A 74 4.93 -1.57 -10.49
C GLU A 74 4.52 -2.75 -9.62
N LEU A 75 3.26 -2.79 -9.19
CA LEU A 75 2.76 -3.91 -8.40
C LEU A 75 2.73 -5.20 -9.23
N ARG A 76 2.33 -5.10 -10.49
CA ARG A 76 2.37 -6.22 -11.41
C ARG A 76 3.78 -6.76 -11.54
N TYR A 77 4.74 -5.88 -11.69
CA TYR A 77 6.15 -6.26 -11.77
C TYR A 77 6.60 -6.97 -10.50
N ALA A 78 6.20 -6.46 -9.34
CA ALA A 78 6.55 -7.09 -8.06
C ALA A 78 5.99 -8.52 -7.96
N PHE A 79 4.76 -8.72 -8.40
CA PHE A 79 4.16 -10.07 -8.43
C PHE A 79 4.88 -10.99 -9.42
N GLU A 80 5.18 -10.50 -10.61
CA GLU A 80 5.85 -11.29 -11.65
C GLU A 80 7.28 -11.62 -11.24
N SER A 81 7.96 -10.73 -10.55
CA SER A 81 9.30 -10.98 -10.00
C SER A 81 9.26 -12.12 -8.97
N ARG A 82 8.21 -12.13 -8.14
CA ARG A 82 8.01 -13.19 -7.15
C ARG A 82 7.79 -14.54 -7.85
N ASP A 83 7.00 -14.55 -8.93
CA ASP A 83 6.75 -15.76 -9.70
C ASP A 83 8.04 -16.30 -10.31
N SER A 84 8.89 -15.41 -10.85
CA SER A 84 10.19 -15.80 -11.41
C SER A 84 11.10 -16.39 -10.35
N ASP A 85 11.13 -15.79 -9.16
CA ASP A 85 11.95 -16.27 -8.05
C ASP A 85 11.45 -17.63 -7.53
N ALA A 86 10.14 -17.87 -7.61
CA ALA A 86 9.55 -19.12 -7.17
C ALA A 86 9.77 -20.27 -8.17
N ALA A 87 10.05 -19.93 -9.40
CA ALA A 87 10.29 -20.92 -10.44
C ALA A 87 11.72 -21.46 -10.37
#